data_61b6c679085063e1be51361d121bcd0a
#
_entry.id   61b6c679085063e1be51361d121bcd0a
#
_cell.length_a   1.000
_cell.length_b   1.000
_cell.length_c   1.000
_cell.angle_alpha   90.00
_cell.angle_beta   90.00
_cell.angle_gamma   90.00
#
_symmetry.space_group_name_H-M   'P 1'
#
loop_
_entity.id
_entity.type
_entity.pdbx_description
1 polymer ?
#
loop_
_entity_poly.entity_id
_entity_poly.type
_entity_poly.pdbx_seq_one_letter_code
_entity_poly.pdbx_strand_id
1 'polypeptide(L)'
;QWQGVAALSFMVDRNTNVPKLLEINGRIPASIRLSWQCGFNVAKLLLEMAYDEQVEQYPPNKVFGQLTRHFHADALWFLKSKTRFNSEPSWFSWKNTKDVVFWDDDMKPWLAYSLEKLKGYKDFKKKRQH
;
A
#
# COMPACT_ATOMS: atom_id res chain seq x y z
N GLN A 1 2.09 27.59 -9.04
CA GLN A 1 2.57 27.05 -7.76
C GLN A 1 1.73 25.83 -7.40
N TRP A 2 2.36 24.68 -7.11
CA TRP A 2 1.64 23.47 -6.74
C TRP A 2 1.19 23.53 -5.27
N GLN A 3 -0.07 23.19 -5.00
CA GLN A 3 -0.61 22.98 -3.67
C GLN A 3 -1.33 21.64 -3.64
N GLY A 4 -1.12 20.83 -2.61
CA GLY A 4 -1.75 19.54 -2.46
C GLY A 4 -0.77 18.40 -2.19
N VAL A 5 -1.25 17.18 -2.35
CA VAL A 5 -0.50 15.95 -2.14
C VAL A 5 0.17 15.50 -3.43
N ALA A 6 1.43 15.17 -3.35
CA ALA A 6 2.16 14.53 -4.43
C ALA A 6 2.90 13.29 -3.93
N ALA A 7 2.86 12.22 -4.72
CA ALA A 7 3.67 11.03 -4.49
C ALA A 7 4.87 11.05 -5.43
N LEU A 8 6.06 10.96 -4.86
CA LEU A 8 7.33 10.93 -5.59
C LEU A 8 7.86 9.49 -5.59
N SER A 9 8.08 8.94 -6.78
CA SER A 9 8.66 7.62 -6.94
C SER A 9 10.15 7.72 -7.27
N PHE A 10 10.95 6.97 -6.55
CA PHE A 10 12.40 6.93 -6.74
C PHE A 10 12.86 5.51 -7.04
N MET A 11 13.91 5.39 -7.85
CA MET A 11 14.66 4.16 -8.02
C MET A 11 16.07 4.37 -7.46
N VAL A 12 16.53 3.41 -6.67
CA VAL A 12 17.90 3.43 -6.16
C VAL A 12 18.81 2.69 -7.14
N ASP A 13 19.82 3.38 -7.64
CA ASP A 13 20.84 2.79 -8.50
C ASP A 13 21.68 1.81 -7.67
N ARG A 14 21.76 0.56 -8.10
CA ARG A 14 22.45 -0.52 -7.35
C ARG A 14 23.95 -0.32 -7.22
N ASN A 15 24.58 0.38 -8.17
CA ASN A 15 26.02 0.56 -8.18
C ASN A 15 26.47 1.76 -7.36
N THR A 16 25.70 2.84 -7.38
CA THR A 16 26.04 4.11 -6.73
C THR A 16 25.28 4.36 -5.44
N ASN A 17 24.22 3.58 -5.17
CA ASN A 17 23.26 3.75 -4.08
C ASN A 17 22.60 5.14 -4.07
N VAL A 18 22.56 5.82 -5.21
CA VAL A 18 21.96 7.13 -5.38
C VAL A 18 20.50 6.99 -5.82
N PRO A 19 19.56 7.63 -5.11
CA PRO A 19 18.15 7.65 -5.52
C PRO A 19 17.97 8.58 -6.74
N LYS A 20 17.31 8.06 -7.77
CA LYS A 20 16.93 8.81 -8.98
C LYS A 20 15.41 8.96 -9.01
N LEU A 21 14.91 10.17 -9.17
CA LEU A 21 13.48 10.46 -9.31
C LEU A 21 12.98 9.87 -10.62
N LEU A 22 11.91 9.06 -10.55
CA LEU A 22 11.25 8.47 -11.72
C LEU A 22 10.04 9.28 -12.15
N GLU A 23 9.14 9.56 -11.20
CA GLU A 23 7.88 10.24 -11.50
C GLU A 23 7.38 11.02 -10.30
N ILE A 24 6.51 11.99 -10.59
CA ILE A 24 5.75 12.77 -9.60
C ILE A 24 4.28 12.61 -9.94
N ASN A 25 3.51 12.01 -9.05
CA ASN A 25 2.07 11.85 -9.18
C ASN A 25 1.35 12.85 -8.27
N GLY A 26 0.67 13.83 -8.87
CA GLY A 26 -0.11 14.85 -8.17
C GLY A 26 -1.45 14.32 -7.66
N ARG A 27 -1.46 13.19 -6.97
CA ARG A 27 -2.65 12.55 -6.40
C ARG A 27 -2.31 11.73 -5.18
N ILE A 28 -3.33 11.34 -4.43
CA ILE A 28 -3.19 10.39 -3.32
C ILE A 28 -2.68 9.05 -3.89
N PRO A 29 -1.56 8.51 -3.38
CA PRO A 29 -1.04 7.23 -3.82
C PRO A 29 -1.85 6.05 -3.24
N ALA A 30 -1.81 4.90 -3.92
CA ALA A 30 -2.40 3.67 -3.41
C ALA A 30 -1.74 3.19 -2.09
N SER A 31 -0.52 3.63 -1.82
CA SER A 31 0.24 3.34 -0.60
C SER A 31 -0.13 4.23 0.60
N ILE A 32 -1.24 4.98 0.55
CA ILE A 32 -1.70 5.88 1.64
C ILE A 32 -1.79 5.17 3.00
N ARG A 33 -2.08 3.87 3.00
CA ARG A 33 -2.08 3.05 4.23
C ARG A 33 -0.73 3.07 4.93
N LEU A 34 0.37 3.01 4.19
CA LEU A 34 1.71 3.09 4.76
C LEU A 34 1.95 4.45 5.41
N SER A 35 1.52 5.54 4.76
CA SER A 35 1.62 6.90 5.34
C SER A 35 0.89 6.97 6.69
N TRP A 36 -0.33 6.42 6.76
CA TRP A 36 -1.10 6.35 8.01
C TRP A 36 -0.36 5.56 9.11
N GLN A 37 0.20 4.41 8.78
CA GLN A 37 0.97 3.60 9.73
C GLN A 37 2.23 4.30 10.24
N CYS A 38 2.80 5.17 9.42
CA CYS A 38 3.92 6.02 9.78
C CYS A 38 3.51 7.30 10.54
N GLY A 39 2.22 7.46 10.87
CA GLY A 39 1.71 8.58 11.63
C GLY A 39 1.28 9.79 10.78
N PHE A 40 1.27 9.67 9.45
CA PHE A 40 0.85 10.76 8.56
C PHE A 40 -0.60 10.61 8.11
N ASN A 41 -1.48 11.43 8.65
CA ASN A 41 -2.88 11.48 8.23
C ASN A 41 -3.05 12.39 7.00
N VAL A 42 -2.77 11.84 5.82
CA VAL A 42 -2.86 12.58 4.55
C VAL A 42 -4.26 13.13 4.29
N ALA A 43 -5.31 12.42 4.70
CA ALA A 43 -6.70 12.89 4.53
C ALA A 43 -6.97 14.13 5.39
N LYS A 44 -6.52 14.13 6.66
CA LYS A 44 -6.62 15.29 7.55
C LYS A 44 -5.89 16.50 6.95
N LEU A 45 -4.65 16.31 6.49
CA LEU A 45 -3.85 17.37 5.87
C LEU A 45 -4.54 18.01 4.66
N LEU A 46 -5.19 17.19 3.82
CA LEU A 46 -5.95 17.68 2.67
C LEU A 46 -7.17 18.50 3.08
N LEU A 47 -7.86 18.09 4.15
CA LEU A 47 -9.00 18.84 4.68
C LEU A 47 -8.55 20.18 5.27
N GLU A 48 -7.50 20.20 6.07
CA GLU A 48 -6.90 21.42 6.62
C GLU A 48 -6.54 22.40 5.49
N MET A 49 -5.86 21.93 4.45
CA MET A 49 -5.55 22.74 3.27
C MET A 49 -6.79 23.26 2.54
N ALA A 50 -7.85 22.44 2.43
CA ALA A 50 -9.08 22.82 1.72
C ALA A 50 -9.91 23.88 2.49
N TYR A 51 -9.76 23.94 3.80
CA TYR A 51 -10.43 24.93 4.66
C TYR A 51 -9.56 26.12 5.01
N ASP A 52 -8.41 26.29 4.34
CA ASP A 52 -7.41 27.34 4.61
C ASP A 52 -6.96 27.37 6.09
N GLU A 53 -7.00 26.22 6.76
CA GLU A 53 -6.50 26.06 8.11
C GLU A 53 -4.96 25.95 8.12
N GLN A 54 -4.36 26.17 9.28
CA GLN A 54 -2.93 25.88 9.43
C GLN A 54 -2.70 24.37 9.34
N VAL A 55 -1.97 23.98 8.30
CA VAL A 55 -1.61 22.58 8.08
C VAL A 55 -0.66 22.11 9.19
N GLU A 56 -1.00 21.00 9.82
CA GLU A 56 -0.17 20.39 10.86
C GLU A 56 1.24 20.08 10.33
N GLN A 57 2.24 20.57 11.06
CA GLN A 57 3.64 20.31 10.72
C GLN A 57 4.07 18.99 11.35
N TYR A 58 4.33 18.00 10.51
CA TYR A 58 4.87 16.72 10.97
C TYR A 58 6.39 16.78 11.03
N PRO A 59 7.01 16.29 12.10
CA PRO A 59 8.45 16.10 12.11
C PRO A 59 8.85 15.10 11.03
N PRO A 60 10.09 15.15 10.52
CA PRO A 60 10.60 14.14 9.61
C PRO A 60 10.30 12.75 10.16
N ASN A 61 9.69 11.91 9.34
CA ASN A 61 9.29 10.59 9.79
C ASN A 61 10.51 9.78 10.26
N LYS A 62 10.38 9.20 11.44
CA LYS A 62 11.41 8.37 12.06
C LYS A 62 10.97 6.92 12.22
N VAL A 63 9.82 6.56 11.66
CA VAL A 63 9.33 5.19 11.70
C VAL A 63 9.89 4.43 10.51
N PHE A 64 10.83 3.55 10.76
CA PHE A 64 11.48 2.72 9.75
C PHE A 64 10.99 1.29 9.80
N GLY A 65 11.10 0.58 8.67
CA GLY A 65 10.79 -0.84 8.59
C GLY A 65 9.30 -1.19 8.65
N GLN A 66 8.41 -0.21 8.46
CA GLN A 66 6.99 -0.47 8.27
C GLN A 66 6.74 -1.02 6.87
N LEU A 67 5.97 -2.08 6.79
CA LEU A 67 5.62 -2.76 5.55
C LEU A 67 4.11 -2.80 5.38
N THR A 68 3.66 -2.73 4.13
CA THR A 68 2.28 -3.02 3.77
C THR A 68 2.22 -4.24 2.86
N ARG A 69 1.18 -5.05 3.03
CA ARG A 69 0.91 -6.22 2.20
C ARG A 69 -0.49 -6.12 1.62
N HIS A 70 -0.67 -6.73 0.48
CA HIS A 70 -1.97 -6.98 -0.09
C HIS A 70 -2.26 -8.47 0.02
N PHE A 71 -2.85 -8.90 1.13
CA PHE A 71 -3.03 -10.31 1.48
C PHE A 71 -3.56 -11.18 0.34
N HIS A 72 -4.58 -10.70 -0.38
CA HIS A 72 -5.18 -11.48 -1.47
C HIS A 72 -4.23 -11.69 -2.66
N ALA A 73 -3.44 -10.66 -3.01
CA ALA A 73 -2.44 -10.76 -4.05
C ALA A 73 -1.28 -11.67 -3.61
N ASP A 74 -0.85 -11.53 -2.37
CA ASP A 74 0.20 -12.35 -1.77
C ASP A 74 -0.21 -13.83 -1.65
N ALA A 75 -1.47 -14.10 -1.30
CA ALA A 75 -1.99 -15.47 -1.26
C ALA A 75 -2.00 -16.12 -2.66
N LEU A 76 -2.42 -15.37 -3.69
CA LEU A 76 -2.36 -15.85 -5.07
C LEU A 76 -0.93 -16.07 -5.55
N TRP A 77 -0.01 -15.16 -5.18
CA TRP A 77 1.41 -15.31 -5.45
C TRP A 77 1.96 -16.57 -4.77
N PHE A 78 1.66 -16.77 -3.50
CA PHE A 78 2.11 -17.94 -2.73
C PHE A 78 1.66 -19.25 -3.36
N LEU A 79 0.43 -19.33 -3.83
CA LEU A 79 -0.11 -20.52 -4.49
C LEU A 79 0.58 -20.84 -5.84
N LYS A 80 1.06 -19.82 -6.55
CA LYS A 80 1.62 -19.95 -7.90
C LYS A 80 3.16 -19.97 -7.93
N SER A 81 3.79 -19.36 -6.94
CA SER A 81 5.25 -19.17 -6.93
C SER A 81 5.98 -20.46 -6.59
N LYS A 82 7.04 -20.74 -7.33
CA LYS A 82 7.98 -21.83 -7.03
C LYS A 82 8.92 -21.46 -5.86
N THR A 83 9.14 -20.19 -5.60
CA THR A 83 10.04 -19.66 -4.56
C THR A 83 9.30 -19.22 -3.30
N ARG A 84 8.05 -19.64 -3.12
CA ARG A 84 7.16 -19.20 -2.02
C ARG A 84 7.71 -19.37 -0.61
N PHE A 85 8.56 -20.36 -0.39
CA PHE A 85 9.17 -20.62 0.91
C PHE A 85 10.52 -19.90 1.13
N ASN A 86 11.11 -19.37 0.04
CA ASN A 86 12.40 -18.70 0.05
C ASN A 86 12.27 -17.20 -0.27
N SER A 87 11.11 -16.61 0.01
CA SER A 87 10.91 -15.17 -0.20
C SER A 87 11.51 -14.34 0.93
N GLU A 88 12.04 -13.17 0.59
CA GLU A 88 12.48 -12.15 1.55
C GLU A 88 11.68 -10.85 1.33
N PRO A 89 10.93 -10.38 2.36
CA PRO A 89 10.69 -11.05 3.64
C PRO A 89 9.89 -12.35 3.47
N SER A 90 10.04 -13.28 4.42
CA SER A 90 9.27 -14.54 4.41
C SER A 90 7.77 -14.25 4.35
N TRP A 91 7.03 -15.02 3.54
CA TRP A 91 5.58 -14.87 3.43
C TRP A 91 4.85 -15.00 4.78
N PHE A 92 5.39 -15.77 5.69
CA PHE A 92 4.85 -15.98 7.04
C PHE A 92 5.23 -14.86 8.03
N SER A 93 6.09 -13.93 7.64
CA SER A 93 6.50 -12.83 8.50
C SER A 93 5.47 -11.69 8.44
N TRP A 94 4.90 -11.35 9.60
CA TRP A 94 3.98 -10.21 9.79
C TRP A 94 4.58 -9.12 10.69
N LYS A 95 5.88 -9.22 10.96
CA LYS A 95 6.57 -8.22 11.78
C LYS A 95 6.51 -6.86 11.09
N ASN A 96 6.04 -5.85 11.80
CA ASN A 96 5.87 -4.48 11.30
C ASN A 96 5.08 -4.40 9.97
N THR A 97 4.17 -5.35 9.74
CA THR A 97 3.44 -5.45 8.48
C THR A 97 1.94 -5.34 8.75
N LYS A 98 1.26 -4.52 7.96
CA LYS A 98 -0.20 -4.41 7.97
C LYS A 98 -0.76 -4.69 6.57
N ASP A 99 -1.95 -5.25 6.52
CA ASP A 99 -2.66 -5.41 5.25
C ASP A 99 -3.19 -4.07 4.75
N VAL A 100 -3.21 -3.87 3.43
CA VAL A 100 -3.66 -2.60 2.81
C VAL A 100 -5.16 -2.41 2.96
N VAL A 101 -5.94 -3.49 2.94
CA VAL A 101 -7.41 -3.47 2.97
C VAL A 101 -7.96 -3.71 4.36
N PHE A 102 -7.28 -4.53 5.16
CA PHE A 102 -7.72 -4.89 6.51
C PHE A 102 -7.51 -3.75 7.50
N TRP A 103 -8.58 -3.37 8.22
CA TRP A 103 -8.56 -2.42 9.32
C TRP A 103 -9.10 -3.10 10.57
N ASP A 104 -8.43 -2.86 11.70
CA ASP A 104 -8.75 -3.54 12.97
C ASP A 104 -10.12 -3.11 13.52
N ASP A 105 -10.56 -1.89 13.18
CA ASP A 105 -11.82 -1.26 13.58
C ASP A 105 -12.97 -1.48 12.59
N ASP A 106 -12.66 -1.81 11.33
CA ASP A 106 -13.69 -2.13 10.31
C ASP A 106 -13.24 -3.24 9.37
N MET A 107 -13.72 -4.44 9.61
CA MET A 107 -13.45 -5.62 8.78
C MET A 107 -14.34 -5.74 7.54
N LYS A 108 -15.41 -4.94 7.43
CA LYS A 108 -16.38 -5.08 6.33
C LYS A 108 -15.78 -4.88 4.94
N PRO A 109 -14.91 -3.85 4.69
CA PRO A 109 -14.27 -3.67 3.40
C PRO A 109 -13.42 -4.89 2.99
N TRP A 110 -12.68 -5.47 3.94
CA TRP A 110 -11.85 -6.63 3.70
C TRP A 110 -12.68 -7.88 3.35
N LEU A 111 -13.79 -8.11 4.08
CA LEU A 111 -14.71 -9.21 3.78
C LEU A 111 -15.39 -9.03 2.41
N ALA A 112 -15.88 -7.82 2.11
CA ALA A 112 -16.51 -7.51 0.83
C ALA A 112 -15.53 -7.75 -0.34
N TYR A 113 -14.30 -7.25 -0.21
CA TYR A 113 -13.25 -7.46 -1.20
C TYR A 113 -12.88 -8.94 -1.37
N SER A 114 -12.81 -9.69 -0.26
CA SER A 114 -12.55 -11.14 -0.29
C SER A 114 -13.62 -11.90 -1.05
N LEU A 115 -14.89 -11.58 -0.79
CA LEU A 115 -16.03 -12.20 -1.49
C LEU A 115 -16.04 -11.87 -2.99
N GLU A 116 -15.74 -10.63 -3.35
CA GLU A 116 -15.66 -10.21 -4.74
C GLU A 116 -14.55 -10.97 -5.50
N LYS A 117 -13.37 -11.09 -4.89
CA LYS A 117 -12.25 -11.85 -5.48
C LYS A 117 -12.59 -13.33 -5.66
N LEU A 118 -13.29 -13.94 -4.70
CA LEU A 118 -13.74 -15.34 -4.80
C LEU A 118 -14.77 -15.52 -5.93
N LYS A 119 -15.72 -14.59 -6.09
CA LYS A 119 -16.68 -14.61 -7.19
C LYS A 119 -15.97 -14.47 -8.53
N GLY A 120 -15.12 -13.48 -8.71
CA GLY A 120 -14.36 -13.25 -9.93
C GLY A 120 -13.48 -14.44 -10.32
N TYR A 121 -12.90 -15.16 -9.35
CA TYR A 121 -12.14 -16.39 -9.60
C TYR A 121 -13.03 -17.52 -10.14
N LYS A 122 -14.23 -17.68 -9.58
CA LYS A 122 -15.20 -18.68 -10.06
C LYS A 122 -15.65 -18.38 -11.49
N ASP A 123 -15.94 -17.13 -11.80
CA ASP A 123 -16.37 -16.71 -13.14
C ASP A 123 -15.25 -16.88 -14.18
N PHE A 124 -14.01 -16.56 -13.81
CA PHE A 124 -12.85 -16.80 -14.66
C PHE A 124 -12.62 -18.27 -14.97
N LYS A 125 -12.80 -19.14 -13.96
CA LYS A 125 -12.68 -20.60 -14.13
C LYS A 125 -13.78 -21.15 -15.05
N LYS A 126 -15.00 -20.63 -14.95
CA LYS A 126 -16.15 -21.00 -15.78
C LYS A 126 -15.94 -20.62 -17.24
N LYS A 127 -15.35 -19.44 -17.53
CA LYS A 127 -15.04 -18.97 -18.88
C LYS A 127 -13.90 -19.75 -19.58
N ARG A 128 -13.07 -20.47 -18.84
CA ARG A 128 -11.98 -21.29 -19.39
C ARG A 128 -12.41 -22.73 -19.73
N GLN A 129 -13.61 -23.14 -19.35
CA GLN A 129 -14.14 -24.48 -19.62
C GLN A 129 -15.06 -24.51 -20.86
N HIS A 130 -15.23 -23.38 -21.52
CA HIS A 130 -15.85 -23.20 -22.82
C HIS A 130 -14.83 -22.68 -23.83
#